data_8999e01ce3827b7f237774fba0c6a540
#
_entry.id   8999e01ce3827b7f237774fba0c6a540
#
_cell.length_a   1.000
_cell.length_b   1.000
_cell.length_c   1.000
_cell.angle_alpha   90.00
_cell.angle_beta   90.00
_cell.angle_gamma   90.00
#
_symmetry.space_group_name_H-M   'P 1'
#
loop_
_entity.id
_entity.type
_entity.pdbx_description
1 polymer ?
#
loop_
_entity_poly.entity_id
_entity_poly.type
_entity_poly.pdbx_seq_one_letter_code
_entity_poly.pdbx_strand_id
1 'polypeptide(L)'
;VALSATTRDRRTAAGDETGIYMNFAEYSTYPGIKIVLVTGRVDAFSVDRSILNGYVDDSTMLLDAQFAPQEYGVATKKSNTELADQVDAAIGAMADDGTLTALQERWGLSTETPAGEEEGGGAHA
;
A
#
# COMPACT_ATOMS: atom_id res chain seq x y z
N VAL A 1 -2.26 10.59 -10.43
CA VAL A 1 -1.38 9.64 -11.14
C VAL A 1 -1.62 8.23 -10.64
N ALA A 2 -1.87 7.28 -11.51
CA ALA A 2 -2.07 5.87 -11.15
C ALA A 2 -1.36 4.95 -12.14
N LEU A 3 -0.77 3.88 -11.64
CA LEU A 3 -0.09 2.87 -12.45
C LEU A 3 -0.91 1.61 -12.69
N SER A 4 -1.95 1.38 -11.91
CA SER A 4 -2.87 0.25 -12.08
C SER A 4 -4.33 0.71 -12.05
N ALA A 5 -5.19 -0.04 -12.71
CA ALA A 5 -6.62 0.21 -12.70
C ALA A 5 -7.18 0.26 -11.27
N THR A 6 -6.77 -0.68 -10.41
CA THR A 6 -7.20 -0.74 -9.01
C THR A 6 -6.86 0.53 -8.23
N THR A 7 -5.67 1.08 -8.44
CA THR A 7 -5.25 2.33 -7.78
C THR A 7 -6.08 3.52 -8.28
N ARG A 8 -6.39 3.55 -9.59
CA ARG A 8 -7.23 4.57 -10.20
C ARG A 8 -8.65 4.54 -9.63
N ASP A 9 -9.27 3.36 -9.61
CA ASP A 9 -10.65 3.20 -9.16
C ASP A 9 -10.83 3.64 -7.70
N ARG A 10 -9.90 3.26 -6.82
CA ARG A 10 -9.92 3.67 -5.42
C ARG A 10 -9.78 5.18 -5.22
N ARG A 11 -9.00 5.86 -6.05
CA ARG A 11 -8.84 7.32 -5.99
C ARG A 11 -10.02 8.05 -6.57
N THR A 12 -10.61 7.53 -7.61
CA THR A 12 -11.85 8.08 -8.17
C THR A 12 -12.95 8.01 -7.11
N ALA A 13 -13.10 6.86 -6.44
CA ALA A 13 -14.06 6.71 -5.35
C ALA A 13 -13.80 7.71 -4.21
N ALA A 14 -12.56 7.87 -3.75
CA ALA A 14 -12.21 8.85 -2.72
C ALA A 14 -12.49 10.30 -3.17
N GLY A 15 -12.25 10.62 -4.44
CA GLY A 15 -12.59 11.93 -5.01
C GLY A 15 -14.09 12.17 -5.06
N ASP A 16 -14.86 11.17 -5.44
CA ASP A 16 -16.33 11.24 -5.49
C ASP A 16 -16.93 11.43 -4.08
N GLU A 17 -16.38 10.77 -3.07
CA GLU A 17 -16.81 10.93 -1.67
C GLU A 17 -16.52 12.33 -1.11
N THR A 18 -15.41 12.93 -1.51
CA THR A 18 -14.97 14.25 -1.02
C THR A 18 -15.46 15.40 -1.88
N GLY A 19 -16.01 15.13 -3.08
CA GLY A 19 -16.38 16.14 -4.07
C GLY A 19 -15.18 16.84 -4.72
N ILE A 20 -13.98 16.29 -4.57
CA ILE A 20 -12.76 16.84 -5.17
C ILE A 20 -12.53 16.20 -6.53
N TYR A 21 -12.53 17.02 -7.57
CA TYR A 21 -12.23 16.56 -8.92
C TYR A 21 -10.72 16.40 -9.12
N MET A 22 -10.29 15.20 -9.50
CA MET A 22 -8.88 14.88 -9.76
C MET A 22 -8.69 14.38 -11.18
N ASN A 23 -7.70 14.94 -11.87
CA ASN A 23 -7.24 14.44 -13.16
C ASN A 23 -6.17 13.37 -12.96
N PHE A 24 -6.40 12.16 -13.46
CA PHE A 24 -5.44 11.07 -13.39
C PHE A 24 -4.66 10.92 -14.68
N ALA A 25 -3.34 10.84 -14.56
CA ALA A 25 -2.42 10.50 -15.64
C ALA A 25 -1.71 9.20 -15.30
N GLU A 26 -1.68 8.27 -16.22
CA GLU A 26 -1.06 6.95 -16.05
C GLU A 26 0.29 6.90 -16.74
N TYR A 27 1.26 6.30 -16.07
CA TYR A 27 2.61 6.10 -16.56
C TYR A 27 3.05 4.65 -16.34
N SER A 28 3.87 4.14 -17.20
CA SER A 28 4.31 2.74 -17.16
C SER A 28 5.39 2.45 -16.12
N THR A 29 6.06 3.47 -15.58
CA THR A 29 7.17 3.28 -14.63
C THR A 29 7.16 4.33 -13.52
N TYR A 30 7.56 3.95 -12.32
CA TYR A 30 7.69 4.87 -11.18
C TYR A 30 8.75 5.96 -11.39
N PRO A 31 9.95 5.68 -11.94
CA PRO A 31 10.91 6.73 -12.29
C PRO A 31 10.33 7.76 -13.26
N GLY A 32 9.52 7.32 -14.24
CA GLY A 32 8.84 8.22 -15.17
C GLY A 32 7.88 9.16 -14.45
N ILE A 33 7.15 8.66 -13.45
CA ILE A 33 6.25 9.50 -12.64
C ILE A 33 7.05 10.52 -11.83
N LYS A 34 8.16 10.11 -11.21
CA LYS A 34 9.02 11.03 -10.46
C LYS A 34 9.50 12.19 -11.34
N ILE A 35 9.91 11.92 -12.58
CA ILE A 35 10.34 12.95 -13.53
C ILE A 35 9.22 13.94 -13.83
N VAL A 36 8.00 13.48 -14.12
CA VAL A 36 6.89 14.39 -14.44
C VAL A 36 6.40 15.17 -13.22
N LEU A 37 6.56 14.62 -12.01
CA LEU A 37 6.29 15.34 -10.75
C LEU A 37 7.29 16.48 -10.57
N VAL A 38 8.58 16.22 -10.60
CA VAL A 38 9.61 17.26 -10.38
C VAL A 38 9.69 18.28 -11.50
N THR A 39 9.20 17.97 -12.70
CA THR A 39 9.07 18.91 -13.81
C THR A 39 7.74 19.67 -13.82
N GLY A 40 6.89 19.49 -12.82
CA GLY A 40 5.63 20.21 -12.66
C GLY A 40 4.54 19.86 -13.67
N ARG A 41 4.63 18.69 -14.31
CA ARG A 41 3.58 18.20 -15.23
C ARG A 41 2.41 17.54 -14.50
N VAL A 42 2.65 17.09 -13.28
CA VAL A 42 1.65 16.58 -12.34
C VAL A 42 1.93 17.16 -10.96
N ASP A 43 0.90 17.35 -10.17
CA ASP A 43 0.99 17.96 -8.84
C ASP A 43 1.26 16.94 -7.74
N ALA A 44 0.90 15.68 -7.97
CA ALA A 44 1.07 14.61 -6.98
C ALA A 44 1.36 13.25 -7.63
N PHE A 45 2.13 12.46 -6.90
CA PHE A 45 2.38 11.05 -7.18
C PHE A 45 1.73 10.22 -6.07
N SER A 46 0.94 9.23 -6.45
CA SER A 46 0.29 8.39 -5.47
C SER A 46 0.39 6.92 -5.87
N VAL A 47 0.88 6.12 -4.95
CA VAL A 47 1.03 4.67 -5.01
C VAL A 47 1.19 4.18 -3.57
N ASP A 48 1.43 2.90 -3.35
CA ASP A 48 1.68 2.36 -2.02
C ASP A 48 2.81 3.11 -1.29
N ARG A 49 2.61 3.37 0.00
CA ARG A 49 3.56 4.15 0.82
C ARG A 49 4.98 3.55 0.80
N SER A 50 5.09 2.23 0.83
CA SER A 50 6.38 1.54 0.75
C SER A 50 7.16 1.85 -0.52
N ILE A 51 6.45 2.04 -1.64
CA ILE A 51 7.06 2.44 -2.92
C ILE A 51 7.43 3.92 -2.88
N LEU A 52 6.51 4.79 -2.39
CA LEU A 52 6.76 6.23 -2.29
C LEU A 52 8.00 6.55 -1.47
N ASN A 53 8.25 5.82 -0.38
CA ASN A 53 9.43 6.01 0.46
C ASN A 53 10.76 5.90 -0.33
N GLY A 54 10.79 5.12 -1.41
CA GLY A 54 11.95 5.03 -2.30
C GLY A 54 12.14 6.20 -3.27
N TYR A 55 11.18 7.12 -3.34
CA TYR A 55 11.17 8.26 -4.27
C TYR A 55 11.14 9.64 -3.60
N VAL A 56 11.08 9.69 -2.27
CA VAL A 56 11.16 10.95 -1.52
C VAL A 56 12.60 11.45 -1.50
N ASP A 57 12.77 12.73 -1.76
CA ASP A 57 14.05 13.45 -1.69
C ASP A 57 13.80 14.92 -1.30
N ASP A 58 14.84 15.75 -1.37
CA ASP A 58 14.76 17.18 -1.02
C ASP A 58 13.77 17.98 -1.89
N SER A 59 13.37 17.46 -3.03
CA SER A 59 12.42 18.10 -3.96
C SER A 59 10.97 17.70 -3.75
N THR A 60 10.71 16.71 -2.91
CA THR A 60 9.38 16.13 -2.70
C THR A 60 9.15 15.76 -1.25
N MET A 61 7.91 15.79 -0.82
CA MET A 61 7.51 15.37 0.53
C MET A 61 6.44 14.28 0.45
N LEU A 62 6.45 13.41 1.44
CA LEU A 62 5.39 12.43 1.64
C LEU A 62 4.30 13.05 2.52
N LEU A 63 3.06 13.04 2.04
CA LEU A 63 1.93 13.51 2.81
C LEU A 63 1.50 12.45 3.84
N ASP A 64 1.02 12.90 5.00
CA ASP A 64 0.51 11.99 6.03
C ASP A 64 -0.87 11.41 5.68
N ALA A 65 -1.58 12.05 4.74
CA ALA A 65 -2.88 11.56 4.27
C ALA A 65 -2.77 10.17 3.66
N GLN A 66 -3.52 9.24 4.20
CA GLN A 66 -3.64 7.86 3.70
C GLN A 66 -5.09 7.58 3.32
N PHE A 67 -5.29 6.81 2.27
CA PHE A 67 -6.61 6.36 1.86
C PHE A 67 -6.52 4.93 1.29
N ALA A 68 -7.61 4.19 1.40
CA ALA A 68 -7.73 2.82 0.93
C ALA A 68 -6.55 1.92 1.41
N PRO A 69 -6.38 1.72 2.73
CA PRO A 69 -5.34 0.86 3.26
C PRO A 69 -5.43 -0.53 2.63
N GLN A 70 -4.28 -1.16 2.41
CA GLN A 70 -4.19 -2.48 1.81
C GLN A 70 -3.47 -3.43 2.75
N GLU A 71 -4.03 -4.63 2.88
CA GLU A 71 -3.39 -5.71 3.59
C GLU A 71 -2.44 -6.45 2.64
N TYR A 72 -1.26 -6.74 3.13
CA TYR A 72 -0.28 -7.56 2.42
C TYR A 72 -0.29 -8.96 2.98
N GLY A 73 -0.27 -9.95 2.11
CA GLY A 73 -0.24 -11.34 2.48
C GLY A 73 0.84 -12.11 1.71
N VAL A 74 1.21 -13.26 2.22
CA VAL A 74 2.10 -14.21 1.55
C VAL A 74 1.25 -15.30 0.91
N ALA A 75 1.39 -15.49 -0.40
CA ALA A 75 0.70 -16.55 -1.12
C ALA A 75 1.61 -17.77 -1.27
N THR A 76 1.08 -18.94 -0.93
CA THR A 76 1.72 -20.24 -1.17
C THR A 76 0.91 -21.06 -2.14
N LYS A 77 1.52 -22.11 -2.73
CA LYS A 77 0.77 -23.04 -3.56
C LYS A 77 -0.27 -23.77 -2.69
N LYS A 78 -1.53 -23.80 -3.12
CA LYS A 78 -2.65 -24.38 -2.35
C LYS A 78 -2.40 -25.82 -1.86
N SER A 79 -1.63 -26.60 -2.61
CA SER A 79 -1.27 -27.97 -2.23
C SER A 79 -0.10 -28.07 -1.25
N ASN A 80 0.59 -26.97 -0.93
CA ASN A 80 1.73 -26.95 -0.01
C ASN A 80 1.31 -26.35 1.34
N THR A 81 0.48 -27.10 2.06
CA THR A 81 -0.05 -26.69 3.36
C THR A 81 1.04 -26.60 4.41
N GLU A 82 2.05 -27.47 4.37
CA GLU A 82 3.17 -27.44 5.30
C GLU A 82 3.94 -26.10 5.23
N LEU A 83 4.22 -25.61 4.02
CA LEU A 83 4.86 -24.31 3.84
C LEU A 83 3.95 -23.16 4.31
N ALA A 84 2.66 -23.25 4.04
CA ALA A 84 1.70 -22.24 4.50
C ALA A 84 1.71 -22.14 6.02
N ASP A 85 1.63 -23.28 6.72
CA ASP A 85 1.66 -23.34 8.19
C ASP A 85 2.98 -22.79 8.77
N GLN A 86 4.11 -23.10 8.14
CA GLN A 86 5.42 -22.60 8.55
C GLN A 86 5.53 -21.06 8.37
N VAL A 87 5.04 -20.54 7.26
CA VAL A 87 5.03 -19.09 7.00
C VAL A 87 4.13 -18.37 8.00
N ASP A 88 2.95 -18.90 8.24
CA ASP A 88 1.98 -18.32 9.19
C ASP A 88 2.55 -18.31 10.61
N ALA A 89 3.12 -19.42 11.05
CA ALA A 89 3.79 -19.51 12.35
C ALA A 89 4.98 -18.53 12.48
N ALA A 90 5.76 -18.34 11.42
CA ALA A 90 6.88 -17.42 11.42
C ALA A 90 6.41 -15.95 11.53
N ILE A 91 5.36 -15.59 10.77
CA ILE A 91 4.77 -14.23 10.83
C ILE A 91 4.16 -13.99 12.21
N GLY A 92 3.44 -14.97 12.77
CA GLY A 92 2.90 -14.89 14.12
C GLY A 92 3.98 -14.66 15.17
N ALA A 93 5.06 -15.43 15.13
CA ALA A 93 6.19 -15.27 16.05
C ALA A 93 6.83 -13.87 15.93
N MET A 94 6.98 -13.34 14.72
CA MET A 94 7.51 -11.99 14.48
C MET A 94 6.55 -10.90 14.99
N ALA A 95 5.26 -11.13 14.96
CA ALA A 95 4.28 -10.23 15.56
C ALA A 95 4.37 -10.23 17.08
N ASP A 96 4.47 -11.42 17.68
CA ASP A 96 4.53 -11.59 19.14
C ASP A 96 5.81 -11.02 19.76
N ASP A 97 6.95 -11.13 19.10
CA ASP A 97 8.25 -10.65 19.60
C ASP A 97 8.57 -9.20 19.19
N GLY A 98 7.68 -8.54 18.45
CA GLY A 98 7.84 -7.15 17.99
C GLY A 98 8.74 -6.98 16.76
N THR A 99 9.29 -8.04 16.21
CA THR A 99 10.15 -7.99 15.01
C THR A 99 9.38 -7.43 13.80
N LEU A 100 8.13 -7.85 13.62
CA LEU A 100 7.28 -7.37 12.52
C LEU A 100 7.05 -5.86 12.62
N THR A 101 6.71 -5.36 13.81
CA THR A 101 6.53 -3.92 14.06
C THR A 101 7.82 -3.14 13.76
N ALA A 102 8.96 -3.61 14.24
CA ALA A 102 10.24 -2.96 13.98
C ALA A 102 10.60 -2.91 12.49
N LEU A 103 10.26 -3.95 11.73
CA LEU A 103 10.44 -3.97 10.28
C LEU A 103 9.50 -2.99 9.58
N GLN A 104 8.24 -2.93 9.99
CA GLN A 104 7.28 -1.98 9.45
C GLN A 104 7.73 -0.54 9.66
N GLU A 105 8.15 -0.19 10.87
CA GLU A 105 8.68 1.14 11.20
C GLU A 105 9.94 1.46 10.38
N ARG A 106 10.87 0.51 10.29
CA ARG A 106 12.10 0.68 9.50
C ARG A 106 11.82 1.01 8.03
N TRP A 107 10.77 0.43 7.46
CA TRP A 107 10.39 0.64 6.06
C TRP A 107 9.31 1.71 5.88
N GLY A 108 8.98 2.45 6.96
CA GLY A 108 8.00 3.53 6.93
C GLY A 108 6.58 3.06 6.61
N LEU A 109 6.24 1.83 6.99
CA LEU A 109 4.89 1.29 6.88
C LEU A 109 4.08 1.63 8.14
N SER A 110 2.77 1.76 8.01
CA SER A 110 1.90 1.93 9.17
C SER A 110 1.85 0.65 9.98
N THR A 111 1.99 0.78 11.30
CA THR A 111 1.80 -0.31 12.26
C THR A 111 0.37 -0.34 12.80
N GLU A 112 -0.45 0.64 12.44
CA GLU A 112 -1.84 0.69 12.85
C GLU A 112 -2.66 -0.32 12.04
N THR A 113 -3.30 -1.25 12.74
CA THR A 113 -4.35 -2.07 12.16
C THR A 113 -5.51 -1.13 11.79
N PRO A 114 -6.04 -1.16 10.56
CA PRO A 114 -7.21 -0.36 10.22
C PRO A 114 -8.31 -0.62 11.24
N ALA A 115 -8.78 0.42 11.89
CA ALA A 115 -9.91 0.32 12.80
C ALA A 115 -11.16 0.04 11.98
N GLY A 116 -11.62 -1.20 11.99
CA GLY A 116 -12.91 -1.60 11.46
C GLY A 116 -12.86 -2.55 10.29
N GLU A 117 -12.81 -3.82 10.62
CA GLU A 117 -13.62 -4.89 10.06
C GLU A 117 -13.40 -6.11 10.96
N GLU A 118 -13.97 -6.05 12.16
CA GLU A 118 -14.41 -7.26 12.81
C GLU A 118 -15.66 -7.73 12.05
N GLU A 119 -15.59 -8.91 11.55
CA GLU A 119 -16.58 -9.84 11.06
C GLU A 119 -16.46 -10.21 9.58
N GLY A 120 -16.16 -11.46 9.41
CA GLY A 120 -16.32 -12.17 8.17
C GLY A 120 -15.45 -13.41 8.08
N GLY A 121 -15.26 -14.12 9.18
CA GLY A 121 -14.85 -15.51 9.15
C GLY A 121 -15.85 -16.30 8.32
N GLY A 122 -15.43 -16.74 7.14
CA GLY A 122 -16.19 -17.58 6.25
C GLY A 122 -15.25 -18.53 5.56
N ALA A 123 -14.77 -19.53 6.32
CA ALA A 123 -14.34 -20.78 5.72
C ALA A 123 -15.46 -21.27 4.81
N HIS A 124 -15.11 -21.66 3.59
CA HIS A 124 -15.71 -22.81 2.96
C HIS A 124 -14.94 -23.21 1.71
N ALA A 125 -14.35 -24.37 1.89
CA ALA A 125 -14.32 -25.58 1.08
C ALA A 125 -13.85 -25.44 -0.36
#